data_7fb3b16adcfe3c03549959266631840f
#
_entry.id   7fb3b16adcfe3c03549959266631840f
#
_cell.length_a   1.000
_cell.length_b   1.000
_cell.length_c   1.000
_cell.angle_alpha   90.00
_cell.angle_beta   90.00
_cell.angle_gamma   90.00
#
_symmetry.space_group_name_H-M   'P 1'
#
loop_
_entity.id
_entity.type
_entity.pdbx_description
1 polymer ?
#
loop_
_entity_poly.entity_id
_entity_poly.type
_entity_poly.pdbx_seq_one_letter_code
_entity_poly.pdbx_strand_id
1 'polypeptide(L)'
;MSIFTAKAILKSHFISVVIPARDEEQNIGKAIISILAQNYPEDQFEIVVVNDHSVDDTAKVVESFGRQNVRLLNLADIPLRKGEVAFKKRAIEEAVNISRGEIIVTTDADCEHHKNWLKTISSAFEESNANIISGPVLFHFNNSIFQRFQALDFLGMIGITAASLKVGMFNLANGANLAFRKSIFHEVSGYAGIDRQASGDDMLLIYKFSKVDAAKVLFLKSKEAVVYTRPAASLDEFVQQRLRWTSKSFGYQDHRITLILAFVYLVNVLLAVSLLAGIFLGKSSFVYCFILQFIMMSIVDFIFLRKVAAFFDRKTLLRVFIPSQFLHVVYIIVIGLLGNVVQYKWKGRKLK
;
A
#
# COMPACT_ATOMS: atom_id res chain seq x y z
N MET A 1 10.48 14.57 9.85
CA MET A 1 11.08 13.23 9.61
C MET A 1 12.32 13.43 8.78
N SER A 2 13.50 13.06 9.30
CA SER A 2 14.75 13.08 8.54
C SER A 2 14.67 12.15 7.33
N ILE A 3 15.40 12.48 6.27
CA ILE A 3 15.56 11.59 5.11
C ILE A 3 16.47 10.46 5.57
N PHE A 4 16.07 9.23 5.30
CA PHE A 4 16.93 8.07 5.54
C PHE A 4 17.82 7.85 4.30
N THR A 5 19.11 7.78 4.52
CA THR A 5 20.09 7.40 3.50
C THR A 5 20.85 6.19 4.02
N ALA A 6 20.84 5.10 3.25
CA ALA A 6 21.54 3.89 3.64
C ALA A 6 23.03 4.16 3.82
N LYS A 7 23.57 3.82 4.98
CA LYS A 7 25.01 3.80 5.23
C LYS A 7 25.68 2.55 4.63
N ALA A 8 26.99 2.46 4.71
CA ALA A 8 27.65 1.21 4.43
C ALA A 8 27.11 0.14 5.40
N ILE A 9 26.65 -0.98 4.86
CA ILE A 9 26.12 -2.07 5.69
C ILE A 9 27.30 -2.69 6.43
N LEU A 10 27.28 -2.66 7.75
CA LEU A 10 28.26 -3.33 8.60
C LEU A 10 27.92 -4.82 8.72
N LYS A 11 26.63 -5.14 8.79
CA LYS A 11 26.10 -6.51 8.82
C LYS A 11 24.90 -6.61 7.88
N SER A 12 24.99 -7.47 6.87
CA SER A 12 23.85 -7.75 6.01
C SER A 12 22.90 -8.74 6.70
N HIS A 13 21.61 -8.38 6.78
CA HIS A 13 20.56 -9.29 7.22
C HIS A 13 20.19 -10.27 6.11
N PHE A 14 19.89 -11.53 6.42
CA PHE A 14 19.28 -12.40 5.42
C PHE A 14 17.80 -12.00 5.23
N ILE A 15 17.43 -11.64 3.99
CA ILE A 15 16.11 -11.13 3.65
C ILE A 15 15.34 -12.14 2.80
N SER A 16 14.11 -12.46 3.18
CA SER A 16 13.19 -13.20 2.31
C SER A 16 12.15 -12.23 1.72
N VAL A 17 12.17 -12.07 0.40
CA VAL A 17 11.18 -11.29 -0.33
C VAL A 17 10.01 -12.19 -0.70
N VAL A 18 8.83 -11.87 -0.18
CA VAL A 18 7.59 -12.64 -0.35
C VAL A 18 6.68 -11.94 -1.36
N ILE A 19 6.31 -12.65 -2.41
CA ILE A 19 5.48 -12.14 -3.50
C ILE A 19 4.23 -13.03 -3.67
N PRO A 20 3.08 -12.66 -3.09
CA PRO A 20 1.82 -13.31 -3.43
C PRO A 20 1.44 -12.97 -4.87
N ALA A 21 1.21 -13.98 -5.71
CA ALA A 21 0.88 -13.81 -7.12
C ALA A 21 -0.39 -14.58 -7.50
N ARG A 22 -1.29 -13.94 -8.24
CA ARG A 22 -2.45 -14.56 -8.86
C ARG A 22 -2.73 -13.91 -10.20
N ASP A 23 -2.66 -14.70 -11.27
CA ASP A 23 -2.87 -14.27 -12.66
C ASP A 23 -2.00 -13.03 -12.98
N GLU A 24 -0.67 -13.21 -12.87
CA GLU A 24 0.36 -12.17 -13.04
C GLU A 24 1.45 -12.53 -14.05
N GLU A 25 1.15 -13.40 -15.03
CA GLU A 25 2.12 -13.86 -16.04
C GLU A 25 2.86 -12.71 -16.75
N GLN A 26 2.18 -11.55 -16.95
CA GLN A 26 2.74 -10.39 -17.64
C GLN A 26 3.65 -9.52 -16.78
N ASN A 27 3.57 -9.66 -15.44
CA ASN A 27 4.21 -8.76 -14.50
C ASN A 27 5.26 -9.44 -13.64
N ILE A 28 5.00 -10.66 -13.15
CA ILE A 28 5.84 -11.35 -12.17
C ILE A 28 7.32 -11.47 -12.59
N GLY A 29 7.58 -11.69 -13.88
CA GLY A 29 8.95 -11.77 -14.40
C GLY A 29 9.72 -10.47 -14.19
N LYS A 30 9.08 -9.31 -14.40
CA LYS A 30 9.69 -7.99 -14.20
C LYS A 30 9.97 -7.71 -12.72
N ALA A 31 9.04 -8.09 -11.85
CA ALA A 31 9.21 -7.97 -10.41
C ALA A 31 10.44 -8.78 -9.94
N ILE A 32 10.53 -10.05 -10.33
CA ILE A 32 11.67 -10.92 -9.99
C ILE A 32 12.98 -10.34 -10.53
N ILE A 33 13.04 -9.91 -11.79
CA ILE A 33 14.24 -9.31 -12.39
C ILE A 33 14.67 -8.07 -11.60
N SER A 34 13.75 -7.20 -11.19
CA SER A 34 14.07 -5.99 -10.44
C SER A 34 14.64 -6.30 -9.04
N ILE A 35 14.26 -7.45 -8.45
CA ILE A 35 14.79 -7.90 -7.16
C ILE A 35 16.13 -8.61 -7.34
N LEU A 36 16.30 -9.40 -8.38
CA LEU A 36 17.59 -10.03 -8.69
C LEU A 36 18.68 -9.00 -9.06
N ALA A 37 18.29 -7.80 -9.55
CA ALA A 37 19.20 -6.71 -9.88
C ALA A 37 19.55 -5.80 -8.68
N GLN A 38 19.28 -6.23 -7.43
CA GLN A 38 19.56 -5.42 -6.24
C GLN A 38 21.07 -5.31 -5.95
N ASN A 39 21.49 -4.12 -5.49
CA ASN A 39 22.81 -3.91 -4.91
C ASN A 39 22.86 -4.51 -3.49
N TYR A 40 22.68 -5.83 -3.40
CA TYR A 40 22.69 -6.61 -2.17
C TYR A 40 23.34 -7.98 -2.43
N PRO A 41 24.09 -8.60 -1.48
CA PRO A 41 24.73 -9.87 -1.74
C PRO A 41 23.72 -10.96 -2.13
N GLU A 42 23.97 -11.66 -3.22
CA GLU A 42 23.02 -12.67 -3.76
C GLU A 42 22.79 -13.85 -2.79
N ASP A 43 23.76 -14.14 -1.94
CA ASP A 43 23.69 -15.18 -0.90
C ASP A 43 22.97 -14.72 0.38
N GLN A 44 22.58 -13.43 0.47
CA GLN A 44 21.92 -12.83 1.63
C GLN A 44 20.43 -12.52 1.38
N PHE A 45 19.86 -12.99 0.28
CA PHE A 45 18.41 -12.89 0.06
C PHE A 45 17.85 -14.07 -0.73
N GLU A 46 16.57 -14.30 -0.56
CA GLU A 46 15.77 -15.19 -1.40
C GLU A 46 14.47 -14.51 -1.82
N ILE A 47 13.87 -15.01 -2.89
CA ILE A 47 12.55 -14.62 -3.37
C ILE A 47 11.63 -15.83 -3.23
N VAL A 48 10.53 -15.67 -2.49
CA VAL A 48 9.49 -16.69 -2.33
C VAL A 48 8.23 -16.19 -3.00
N VAL A 49 7.96 -16.69 -4.21
CA VAL A 49 6.71 -16.40 -4.92
C VAL A 49 5.67 -17.42 -4.50
N VAL A 50 4.50 -16.92 -4.09
CA VAL A 50 3.38 -17.79 -3.73
C VAL A 50 2.30 -17.70 -4.80
N ASN A 51 2.12 -18.77 -5.54
CA ASN A 51 1.08 -18.90 -6.55
C ASN A 51 -0.28 -19.18 -5.89
N ASP A 52 -1.15 -18.16 -5.84
CA ASP A 52 -2.50 -18.26 -5.30
C ASP A 52 -3.48 -18.72 -6.38
N HIS A 53 -3.40 -19.99 -6.79
CA HIS A 53 -4.33 -20.61 -7.74
C HIS A 53 -4.43 -19.84 -9.06
N SER A 54 -3.31 -19.40 -9.64
CA SER A 54 -3.29 -18.78 -10.98
C SER A 54 -3.75 -19.79 -12.03
N VAL A 55 -4.47 -19.30 -13.03
CA VAL A 55 -4.95 -20.09 -14.17
C VAL A 55 -4.20 -19.76 -15.46
N ASP A 56 -3.32 -18.74 -15.42
CA ASP A 56 -2.42 -18.31 -16.47
C ASP A 56 -1.01 -18.94 -16.30
N ASP A 57 -0.03 -18.49 -17.06
CA ASP A 57 1.34 -19.01 -17.01
C ASP A 57 2.20 -18.42 -15.88
N THR A 58 1.62 -17.79 -14.84
CA THR A 58 2.35 -17.20 -13.71
C THR A 58 3.37 -18.17 -13.09
N ALA A 59 2.96 -19.41 -12.79
CA ALA A 59 3.85 -20.42 -12.19
C ALA A 59 5.02 -20.77 -13.11
N LYS A 60 4.75 -21.01 -14.40
CA LYS A 60 5.78 -21.34 -15.41
C LYS A 60 6.80 -20.21 -15.57
N VAL A 61 6.36 -18.94 -15.54
CA VAL A 61 7.25 -17.79 -15.59
C VAL A 61 8.21 -17.80 -14.39
N VAL A 62 7.72 -18.09 -13.18
CA VAL A 62 8.58 -18.17 -11.99
C VAL A 62 9.57 -19.33 -12.09
N GLU A 63 9.11 -20.50 -12.49
CA GLU A 63 9.94 -21.70 -12.64
C GLU A 63 11.06 -21.52 -13.69
N SER A 64 10.81 -20.72 -14.73
CA SER A 64 11.78 -20.44 -15.78
C SER A 64 13.06 -19.74 -15.30
N PHE A 65 13.02 -19.08 -14.11
CA PHE A 65 14.23 -18.46 -13.54
C PHE A 65 15.27 -19.48 -13.10
N GLY A 66 14.88 -20.69 -12.68
CA GLY A 66 15.78 -21.79 -12.37
C GLY A 66 16.90 -21.48 -11.39
N ARG A 67 16.76 -20.45 -10.54
CA ARG A 67 17.77 -19.99 -9.56
C ARG A 67 17.49 -20.52 -8.18
N GLN A 68 18.56 -20.88 -7.44
CA GLN A 68 18.43 -21.39 -6.07
C GLN A 68 17.78 -20.39 -5.09
N ASN A 69 17.92 -19.08 -5.35
CA ASN A 69 17.34 -18.03 -4.53
C ASN A 69 15.93 -17.58 -4.99
N VAL A 70 15.33 -18.20 -6.02
CA VAL A 70 13.95 -17.99 -6.45
C VAL A 70 13.17 -19.28 -6.23
N ARG A 71 12.17 -19.23 -5.37
CA ARG A 71 11.37 -20.38 -4.98
C ARG A 71 9.89 -20.13 -5.28
N LEU A 72 9.22 -21.11 -5.87
CA LEU A 72 7.79 -21.13 -6.06
C LEU A 72 7.11 -21.98 -4.98
N LEU A 73 6.06 -21.46 -4.38
CA LEU A 73 5.15 -22.18 -3.49
C LEU A 73 3.75 -22.13 -4.09
N ASN A 74 3.20 -23.29 -4.43
CA ASN A 74 1.81 -23.36 -4.90
C ASN A 74 0.85 -23.54 -3.71
N LEU A 75 -0.07 -22.61 -3.49
CA LEU A 75 -1.11 -22.76 -2.46
C LEU A 75 -2.08 -23.92 -2.77
N ALA A 76 -2.19 -24.32 -4.03
CA ALA A 76 -3.00 -25.47 -4.43
C ALA A 76 -2.50 -26.80 -3.82
N ASP A 77 -1.21 -26.89 -3.50
CA ASP A 77 -0.60 -28.09 -2.90
C ASP A 77 -0.81 -28.16 -1.37
N ILE A 78 -1.35 -27.08 -0.77
CA ILE A 78 -1.56 -26.96 0.66
C ILE A 78 -3.06 -27.08 0.96
N PRO A 79 -3.48 -27.96 1.89
CA PRO A 79 -4.91 -28.15 2.20
C PRO A 79 -5.62 -26.86 2.57
N LEU A 80 -6.80 -26.61 2.00
CA LEU A 80 -7.62 -25.44 2.29
C LEU A 80 -8.07 -25.44 3.76
N ARG A 81 -8.01 -24.28 4.40
CA ARG A 81 -8.61 -24.08 5.72
C ARG A 81 -10.13 -23.90 5.58
N LYS A 82 -10.91 -24.50 6.45
CA LYS A 82 -12.38 -24.40 6.40
C LYS A 82 -12.84 -22.94 6.50
N GLY A 83 -13.59 -22.45 5.50
CA GLY A 83 -14.11 -21.09 5.47
C GLY A 83 -13.06 -20.02 5.13
N GLU A 84 -11.99 -20.39 4.43
CA GLU A 84 -10.92 -19.48 4.04
C GLU A 84 -11.39 -18.42 3.04
N VAL A 85 -11.16 -17.14 3.36
CA VAL A 85 -11.47 -15.98 2.53
C VAL A 85 -10.25 -15.07 2.32
N ALA A 86 -9.23 -15.21 3.14
CA ALA A 86 -8.08 -14.32 3.20
C ALA A 86 -6.83 -14.89 2.48
N PHE A 87 -6.99 -15.28 1.23
CA PHE A 87 -5.96 -15.99 0.44
C PHE A 87 -4.60 -15.27 0.42
N LYS A 88 -4.56 -13.93 0.28
CA LYS A 88 -3.31 -13.18 0.31
C LYS A 88 -2.60 -13.29 1.67
N LYS A 89 -3.34 -13.20 2.79
CA LYS A 89 -2.77 -13.35 4.13
C LYS A 89 -2.20 -14.74 4.32
N ARG A 90 -2.92 -15.77 3.88
CA ARG A 90 -2.43 -17.14 3.90
C ARG A 90 -1.18 -17.30 3.03
N ALA A 91 -1.17 -16.76 1.81
CA ALA A 91 -0.01 -16.81 0.94
C ALA A 91 1.24 -16.24 1.65
N ILE A 92 1.10 -15.08 2.30
CA ILE A 92 2.18 -14.48 3.06
C ILE A 92 2.57 -15.36 4.25
N GLU A 93 1.62 -15.89 5.02
CA GLU A 93 1.87 -16.73 6.19
C GLU A 93 2.63 -18.01 5.81
N GLU A 94 2.21 -18.72 4.78
CA GLU A 94 2.87 -19.93 4.29
C GLU A 94 4.29 -19.62 3.76
N ALA A 95 4.46 -18.50 3.06
CA ALA A 95 5.77 -18.06 2.64
C ALA A 95 6.68 -17.73 3.83
N VAL A 96 6.18 -17.01 4.84
CA VAL A 96 6.96 -16.69 6.05
C VAL A 96 7.42 -17.94 6.76
N ASN A 97 6.58 -18.98 6.85
CA ASN A 97 6.92 -20.24 7.49
C ASN A 97 8.12 -20.93 6.85
N ILE A 98 8.18 -20.95 5.52
CA ILE A 98 9.29 -21.60 4.77
C ILE A 98 10.48 -20.67 4.49
N SER A 99 10.35 -19.38 4.76
CA SER A 99 11.40 -18.38 4.53
C SER A 99 12.59 -18.59 5.45
N ARG A 100 13.80 -18.36 4.94
CA ARG A 100 15.06 -18.43 5.70
C ARG A 100 15.43 -17.11 6.36
N GLY A 101 14.88 -15.99 5.84
CA GLY A 101 15.22 -14.65 6.27
C GLY A 101 14.77 -14.32 7.70
N GLU A 102 15.62 -13.63 8.43
CA GLU A 102 15.26 -12.98 9.70
C GLU A 102 14.36 -11.74 9.47
N ILE A 103 14.49 -11.13 8.29
CA ILE A 103 13.64 -10.05 7.81
C ILE A 103 12.81 -10.56 6.64
N ILE A 104 11.51 -10.39 6.75
CA ILE A 104 10.56 -10.66 5.67
C ILE A 104 10.21 -9.33 5.02
N VAL A 105 10.20 -9.29 3.69
CA VAL A 105 9.76 -8.12 2.92
C VAL A 105 8.66 -8.56 1.98
N THR A 106 7.46 -7.99 2.11
CA THR A 106 6.36 -8.26 1.18
C THR A 106 6.35 -7.22 0.06
N THR A 107 6.06 -7.69 -1.14
CA THR A 107 5.80 -6.84 -2.32
C THR A 107 4.77 -7.51 -3.22
N ASP A 108 4.14 -6.71 -4.11
CA ASP A 108 3.16 -7.25 -5.06
C ASP A 108 3.84 -7.67 -6.37
N ALA A 109 3.22 -8.58 -7.11
CA ALA A 109 3.78 -9.19 -8.32
C ALA A 109 3.90 -8.23 -9.52
N ASP A 110 3.23 -7.06 -9.46
CA ASP A 110 3.27 -5.99 -10.47
C ASP A 110 4.19 -4.82 -10.10
N CYS A 111 5.04 -5.03 -9.09
CA CYS A 111 5.92 -4.01 -8.56
C CYS A 111 7.33 -4.04 -9.17
N GLU A 112 7.94 -2.86 -9.28
CA GLU A 112 9.33 -2.66 -9.67
C GLU A 112 10.08 -1.95 -8.55
N HIS A 113 11.33 -2.39 -8.28
CA HIS A 113 12.08 -1.99 -7.10
C HIS A 113 13.32 -1.17 -7.48
N HIS A 114 13.62 -0.13 -6.67
CA HIS A 114 14.88 0.60 -6.82
C HIS A 114 16.07 -0.32 -6.51
N LYS A 115 17.17 -0.20 -7.26
CA LYS A 115 18.36 -1.08 -7.13
C LYS A 115 19.00 -1.14 -5.74
N ASN A 116 18.74 -0.17 -4.87
CA ASN A 116 19.23 -0.13 -3.48
C ASN A 116 18.13 -0.48 -2.46
N TRP A 117 16.99 -1.00 -2.89
CA TRP A 117 15.82 -1.24 -2.04
C TRP A 117 16.13 -2.16 -0.86
N LEU A 118 16.68 -3.36 -1.11
CA LEU A 118 17.04 -4.31 -0.05
C LEU A 118 18.14 -3.76 0.86
N LYS A 119 19.15 -3.11 0.28
CA LYS A 119 20.21 -2.44 1.03
C LYS A 119 19.64 -1.40 1.99
N THR A 120 18.72 -0.57 1.52
CA THR A 120 18.10 0.50 2.31
C THR A 120 17.25 -0.06 3.43
N ILE A 121 16.49 -1.14 3.18
CA ILE A 121 15.71 -1.84 4.19
C ILE A 121 16.61 -2.46 5.26
N SER A 122 17.66 -3.20 4.87
CA SER A 122 18.61 -3.83 5.79
C SER A 122 19.25 -2.78 6.72
N SER A 123 19.79 -1.70 6.14
CA SER A 123 20.35 -0.59 6.93
C SER A 123 19.36 0.05 7.89
N ALA A 124 18.09 0.16 7.48
CA ALA A 124 17.06 0.74 8.34
C ALA A 124 16.76 -0.17 9.57
N PHE A 125 16.75 -1.49 9.41
CA PHE A 125 16.61 -2.42 10.54
C PHE A 125 17.81 -2.38 11.49
N GLU A 126 19.02 -2.28 10.94
CA GLU A 126 20.24 -2.20 11.73
C GLU A 126 20.29 -0.90 12.57
N GLU A 127 19.98 0.25 11.95
CA GLU A 127 20.07 1.57 12.59
C GLU A 127 18.94 1.86 13.58
N SER A 128 17.73 1.35 13.34
CA SER A 128 16.54 1.73 14.11
C SER A 128 16.05 0.69 15.11
N ASN A 129 16.57 -0.55 15.03
CA ASN A 129 16.02 -1.70 15.78
C ASN A 129 14.49 -1.86 15.61
N ALA A 130 13.97 -1.53 14.41
CA ALA A 130 12.55 -1.63 14.11
C ALA A 130 12.04 -3.07 14.15
N ASN A 131 10.76 -3.24 14.50
CA ASN A 131 10.05 -4.52 14.35
C ASN A 131 9.38 -4.62 12.98
N ILE A 132 8.86 -3.48 12.49
CA ILE A 132 8.20 -3.39 11.19
C ILE A 132 8.44 -2.01 10.57
N ILE A 133 8.65 -2.01 9.26
CA ILE A 133 8.92 -0.82 8.46
C ILE A 133 7.96 -0.79 7.28
N SER A 134 7.18 0.29 7.15
CA SER A 134 6.40 0.59 5.94
C SER A 134 7.24 1.46 5.01
N GLY A 135 7.44 1.03 3.77
CA GLY A 135 8.15 1.77 2.75
C GLY A 135 7.23 2.55 1.80
N PRO A 136 7.77 3.51 1.05
CA PRO A 136 7.01 4.28 0.07
C PRO A 136 6.69 3.45 -1.18
N VAL A 137 5.44 3.58 -1.66
CA VAL A 137 4.98 3.01 -2.93
C VAL A 137 4.49 4.16 -3.80
N LEU A 138 4.87 4.20 -5.06
CA LEU A 138 4.47 5.25 -5.99
C LEU A 138 3.90 4.63 -7.27
N PHE A 139 2.97 5.33 -7.90
CA PHE A 139 2.51 4.94 -9.23
C PHE A 139 3.46 5.42 -10.32
N HIS A 140 3.68 4.56 -11.32
CA HIS A 140 4.07 5.01 -12.66
C HIS A 140 2.93 5.85 -13.24
N PHE A 141 3.26 6.83 -14.06
CA PHE A 141 2.25 7.60 -14.80
C PHE A 141 2.82 8.10 -16.13
N ASN A 142 1.95 8.26 -17.09
CA ASN A 142 2.22 8.87 -18.39
C ASN A 142 1.56 10.26 -18.49
N ASN A 143 1.27 10.72 -19.71
CA ASN A 143 0.62 12.00 -19.95
C ASN A 143 -0.91 11.99 -19.75
N SER A 144 -1.54 10.85 -19.44
CA SER A 144 -2.97 10.77 -19.13
C SER A 144 -3.31 11.55 -17.86
N ILE A 145 -4.32 12.43 -17.94
CA ILE A 145 -4.83 13.18 -16.79
C ILE A 145 -5.34 12.20 -15.72
N PHE A 146 -5.99 11.11 -16.11
CA PHE A 146 -6.50 10.10 -15.21
C PHE A 146 -5.39 9.37 -14.44
N GLN A 147 -4.30 9.00 -15.09
CA GLN A 147 -3.15 8.39 -14.42
C GLN A 147 -2.43 9.39 -13.50
N ARG A 148 -2.30 10.64 -13.93
CA ARG A 148 -1.70 11.70 -13.09
C ARG A 148 -2.55 12.01 -11.86
N PHE A 149 -3.88 12.02 -12.00
CA PHE A 149 -4.81 12.13 -10.88
C PHE A 149 -4.58 10.98 -9.87
N GLN A 150 -4.59 9.72 -10.34
CA GLN A 150 -4.35 8.58 -9.47
C GLN A 150 -3.00 8.66 -8.78
N ALA A 151 -1.94 9.05 -9.51
CA ALA A 151 -0.59 9.17 -8.96
C ALA A 151 -0.49 10.29 -7.91
N LEU A 152 -1.17 11.43 -8.11
CA LEU A 152 -1.20 12.53 -7.14
C LEU A 152 -1.98 12.15 -5.88
N ASP A 153 -3.15 11.54 -6.03
CA ASP A 153 -3.99 11.05 -4.93
C ASP A 153 -3.25 10.01 -4.09
N PHE A 154 -2.62 9.02 -4.75
CA PHE A 154 -1.85 7.99 -4.07
C PHE A 154 -0.60 8.55 -3.38
N LEU A 155 0.07 9.52 -3.98
CA LEU A 155 1.18 10.25 -3.37
C LEU A 155 0.76 10.94 -2.06
N GLY A 156 -0.45 11.50 -2.02
CA GLY A 156 -1.06 12.05 -0.80
C GLY A 156 -1.23 10.97 0.28
N MET A 157 -1.75 9.81 -0.07
CA MET A 157 -1.91 8.68 0.86
C MET A 157 -0.57 8.23 1.45
N ILE A 158 0.50 8.15 0.65
CA ILE A 158 1.85 7.81 1.14
C ILE A 158 2.38 8.88 2.08
N GLY A 159 2.12 10.17 1.78
CA GLY A 159 2.46 11.27 2.68
C GLY A 159 1.74 11.19 4.02
N ILE A 160 0.44 10.86 4.02
CA ILE A 160 -0.37 10.65 5.23
C ILE A 160 0.17 9.44 6.03
N THR A 161 0.48 8.32 5.36
CA THR A 161 1.10 7.15 5.99
C THR A 161 2.40 7.53 6.72
N ALA A 162 3.28 8.27 6.04
CA ALA A 162 4.53 8.74 6.63
C ALA A 162 4.30 9.68 7.85
N ALA A 163 3.34 10.59 7.75
CA ALA A 163 3.03 11.53 8.82
C ALA A 163 2.40 10.81 10.03
N SER A 164 1.43 9.93 9.81
CA SER A 164 0.73 9.21 10.87
C SER A 164 1.65 8.30 11.69
N LEU A 165 2.53 7.54 11.01
CA LEU A 165 3.52 6.72 11.69
C LEU A 165 4.54 7.55 12.46
N LYS A 166 4.95 8.72 11.93
CA LYS A 166 5.89 9.62 12.62
C LYS A 166 5.34 10.17 13.93
N VAL A 167 4.05 10.51 13.98
CA VAL A 167 3.43 11.09 15.18
C VAL A 167 2.75 10.05 16.07
N GLY A 168 2.79 8.75 15.68
CA GLY A 168 2.14 7.68 16.43
C GLY A 168 0.62 7.81 16.49
N MET A 169 0.02 8.52 15.52
CA MET A 169 -1.42 8.80 15.55
C MET A 169 -2.22 7.55 15.18
N PHE A 170 -1.86 6.90 14.10
CA PHE A 170 -2.44 5.62 13.67
C PHE A 170 -1.49 4.89 12.72
N ASN A 171 -1.67 3.58 12.58
CA ASN A 171 -0.78 2.73 11.83
C ASN A 171 -1.34 2.46 10.44
N LEU A 172 -0.71 3.05 9.42
CA LEU A 172 -0.97 2.79 8.02
C LEU A 172 0.21 2.07 7.39
N ALA A 173 -0.06 1.18 6.45
CA ALA A 173 0.96 0.47 5.68
C ALA A 173 0.47 0.17 4.27
N ASN A 174 1.41 -0.21 3.41
CA ASN A 174 1.13 -0.75 2.09
C ASN A 174 1.87 -2.09 1.94
N GLY A 175 1.12 -3.16 1.68
CA GLY A 175 1.64 -4.52 1.53
C GLY A 175 2.63 -4.70 0.37
N ALA A 176 2.62 -3.78 -0.59
CA ALA A 176 3.58 -3.76 -1.68
C ALA A 176 5.00 -3.31 -1.27
N ASN A 177 5.16 -2.76 -0.04
CA ASN A 177 6.46 -2.36 0.51
C ASN A 177 6.42 -2.38 2.04
N LEU A 178 6.32 -3.58 2.60
CA LEU A 178 6.25 -3.79 4.04
C LEU A 178 7.32 -4.79 4.45
N ALA A 179 8.20 -4.37 5.36
CA ALA A 179 9.28 -5.21 5.88
C ALA A 179 9.12 -5.42 7.39
N PHE A 180 9.36 -6.64 7.89
CA PHE A 180 9.21 -6.95 9.31
C PHE A 180 10.12 -8.09 9.77
N ARG A 181 10.40 -8.12 11.09
CA ARG A 181 11.13 -9.22 11.71
C ARG A 181 10.26 -10.48 11.76
N LYS A 182 10.77 -11.58 11.23
CA LYS A 182 10.10 -12.89 11.26
C LYS A 182 9.76 -13.34 12.69
N SER A 183 10.66 -13.10 13.65
CA SER A 183 10.44 -13.44 15.06
C SER A 183 9.20 -12.73 15.64
N ILE A 184 9.03 -11.44 15.36
CA ILE A 184 7.88 -10.68 15.85
C ILE A 184 6.58 -11.10 15.14
N PHE A 185 6.66 -11.48 13.85
CA PHE A 185 5.50 -12.05 13.15
C PHE A 185 4.96 -13.29 13.86
N HIS A 186 5.85 -14.19 14.30
CA HIS A 186 5.44 -15.37 15.07
C HIS A 186 4.95 -15.00 16.48
N GLU A 187 5.61 -14.05 17.16
CA GLU A 187 5.20 -13.56 18.48
C GLU A 187 3.76 -13.03 18.47
N VAL A 188 3.39 -12.26 17.44
CA VAL A 188 2.01 -11.77 17.28
C VAL A 188 1.06 -12.82 16.69
N SER A 189 1.49 -14.07 16.51
CA SER A 189 0.74 -15.14 15.86
C SER A 189 0.26 -14.79 14.45
N GLY A 190 1.12 -14.14 13.66
CA GLY A 190 0.89 -13.79 12.27
C GLY A 190 -0.48 -13.15 12.02
N TYR A 191 -1.24 -13.74 11.09
CA TYR A 191 -2.58 -13.27 10.74
C TYR A 191 -3.72 -13.86 11.60
N ALA A 192 -3.44 -14.67 12.62
CA ALA A 192 -4.48 -15.21 13.49
C ALA A 192 -5.32 -14.08 14.12
N GLY A 193 -6.64 -14.24 14.07
CA GLY A 193 -7.62 -13.26 14.56
C GLY A 193 -7.96 -12.13 13.58
N ILE A 194 -7.24 -12.00 12.47
CA ILE A 194 -7.49 -11.04 11.38
C ILE A 194 -7.62 -11.73 10.01
N ASP A 195 -7.67 -13.03 10.00
CA ASP A 195 -7.77 -13.94 8.83
C ASP A 195 -9.18 -14.06 8.24
N ARG A 196 -10.19 -13.54 8.92
CA ARG A 196 -11.58 -13.53 8.43
C ARG A 196 -11.88 -12.42 7.41
N GLN A 197 -10.96 -11.49 7.20
CA GLN A 197 -11.10 -10.40 6.25
C GLN A 197 -10.21 -10.66 5.03
N ALA A 198 -10.78 -10.59 3.83
CA ALA A 198 -10.05 -10.82 2.58
C ALA A 198 -8.94 -9.80 2.32
N SER A 199 -9.10 -8.57 2.81
CA SER A 199 -8.16 -7.45 2.63
C SER A 199 -7.54 -7.01 3.96
N GLY A 200 -6.58 -6.07 3.94
CA GLY A 200 -5.96 -5.50 5.14
C GLY A 200 -4.81 -6.36 5.70
N ASP A 201 -4.14 -7.12 4.86
CA ASP A 201 -2.92 -7.86 5.18
C ASP A 201 -1.82 -6.95 5.74
N ASP A 202 -1.76 -5.72 5.28
CA ASP A 202 -0.82 -4.68 5.66
C ASP A 202 -1.21 -3.94 6.95
N MET A 203 -2.37 -3.30 6.93
CA MET A 203 -2.81 -2.40 8.00
C MET A 203 -3.17 -3.14 9.30
N LEU A 204 -3.76 -4.33 9.19
CA LEU A 204 -4.08 -5.12 10.37
C LEU A 204 -2.82 -5.75 10.97
N LEU A 205 -1.84 -6.13 10.15
CA LEU A 205 -0.57 -6.66 10.62
C LEU A 205 0.24 -5.59 11.36
N ILE A 206 0.42 -4.39 10.76
CA ILE A 206 1.18 -3.31 11.39
C ILE A 206 0.53 -2.87 12.72
N TYR A 207 -0.80 -2.94 12.83
CA TYR A 207 -1.50 -2.71 14.08
C TYR A 207 -1.17 -3.75 15.16
N LYS A 208 -1.08 -5.05 14.81
CA LYS A 208 -0.63 -6.10 15.76
C LYS A 208 0.79 -5.83 16.25
N PHE A 209 1.71 -5.49 15.35
CA PHE A 209 3.08 -5.12 15.70
C PHE A 209 3.14 -3.90 16.62
N SER A 210 2.30 -2.90 16.40
CA SER A 210 2.25 -1.71 17.25
C SER A 210 1.77 -1.98 18.68
N LYS A 211 1.06 -3.09 18.90
CA LYS A 211 0.67 -3.54 20.24
C LYS A 211 1.84 -4.16 21.02
N VAL A 212 2.83 -4.71 20.33
CA VAL A 212 4.07 -5.19 20.96
C VAL A 212 4.95 -3.99 21.37
N ASP A 213 5.27 -3.14 20.40
CA ASP A 213 6.05 -1.92 20.63
C ASP A 213 5.79 -0.88 19.53
N ALA A 214 5.00 0.12 19.84
CA ALA A 214 4.66 1.18 18.89
C ALA A 214 5.87 2.02 18.45
N ALA A 215 6.91 2.14 19.29
CA ALA A 215 8.12 2.89 18.94
C ALA A 215 8.96 2.19 17.86
N LYS A 216 8.77 0.89 17.67
CA LYS A 216 9.46 0.07 16.67
C LYS A 216 8.67 -0.10 15.36
N VAL A 217 7.61 0.69 15.16
CA VAL A 217 6.83 0.78 13.92
C VAL A 217 7.25 2.03 13.17
N LEU A 218 7.90 1.89 12.02
CA LEU A 218 8.52 3.00 11.34
C LEU A 218 8.04 3.16 9.88
N PHE A 219 8.18 4.39 9.37
CA PHE A 219 8.10 4.68 7.93
C PHE A 219 9.50 4.98 7.38
N LEU A 220 9.88 4.26 6.32
CA LEU A 220 11.17 4.41 5.66
C LEU A 220 11.13 5.55 4.64
N LYS A 221 11.43 6.77 5.08
CA LYS A 221 11.47 7.96 4.22
C LYS A 221 12.77 8.01 3.40
N SER A 222 12.86 7.18 2.37
CA SER A 222 14.00 7.12 1.45
C SER A 222 13.53 7.01 0.00
N LYS A 223 14.19 7.71 -0.91
CA LYS A 223 13.95 7.56 -2.36
C LYS A 223 14.44 6.21 -2.87
N GLU A 224 15.49 5.67 -2.28
CA GLU A 224 16.06 4.38 -2.62
C GLU A 224 15.21 3.19 -2.17
N ALA A 225 14.26 3.43 -1.25
CA ALA A 225 13.30 2.43 -0.81
C ALA A 225 11.96 2.49 -1.57
N VAL A 226 11.84 3.29 -2.62
CA VAL A 226 10.60 3.40 -3.40
C VAL A 226 10.35 2.13 -4.19
N VAL A 227 9.14 1.64 -4.07
CA VAL A 227 8.56 0.60 -4.92
C VAL A 227 7.59 1.25 -5.88
N TYR A 228 7.67 0.89 -7.16
CA TYR A 228 6.79 1.41 -8.20
C TYR A 228 5.78 0.36 -8.63
N THR A 229 4.53 0.74 -8.80
CA THR A 229 3.45 -0.09 -9.34
C THR A 229 2.64 0.70 -10.36
N ARG A 230 1.65 0.09 -10.99
CA ARG A 230 0.84 0.71 -12.03
C ARG A 230 -0.47 1.25 -11.46
N PRO A 231 -0.92 2.43 -11.93
CA PRO A 231 -2.28 2.88 -11.64
C PRO A 231 -3.30 2.00 -12.38
N ALA A 232 -4.55 2.02 -11.94
CA ALA A 232 -5.64 1.36 -12.63
C ALA A 232 -5.73 1.84 -14.09
N ALA A 233 -5.89 0.90 -15.03
CA ALA A 233 -5.93 1.19 -16.47
C ALA A 233 -7.27 1.79 -16.90
N SER A 234 -8.36 1.45 -16.21
CA SER A 234 -9.72 1.88 -16.51
C SER A 234 -10.43 2.49 -15.29
N LEU A 235 -11.53 3.20 -15.53
CA LEU A 235 -12.37 3.74 -14.45
C LEU A 235 -13.00 2.62 -13.62
N ASP A 236 -13.39 1.51 -14.25
CA ASP A 236 -13.92 0.34 -13.52
C ASP A 236 -12.88 -0.24 -12.57
N GLU A 237 -11.67 -0.50 -13.04
CA GLU A 237 -10.57 -0.99 -12.19
C GLU A 237 -10.27 -0.02 -11.04
N PHE A 238 -10.28 1.30 -11.32
CA PHE A 238 -10.10 2.32 -10.28
C PHE A 238 -11.19 2.21 -9.21
N VAL A 239 -12.46 2.12 -9.61
CA VAL A 239 -13.59 2.00 -8.68
C VAL A 239 -13.48 0.71 -7.86
N GLN A 240 -13.19 -0.45 -8.49
CA GLN A 240 -13.00 -1.73 -7.79
C GLN A 240 -11.84 -1.65 -6.79
N GLN A 241 -10.73 -1.02 -7.17
CA GLN A 241 -9.58 -0.83 -6.30
C GLN A 241 -9.94 0.03 -5.08
N ARG A 242 -10.67 1.15 -5.28
CA ARG A 242 -11.08 2.04 -4.19
C ARG A 242 -12.13 1.41 -3.28
N LEU A 243 -13.10 0.66 -3.82
CA LEU A 243 -14.05 -0.13 -3.03
C LEU A 243 -13.30 -1.16 -2.15
N ARG A 244 -12.31 -1.86 -2.71
CA ARG A 244 -11.46 -2.79 -1.96
C ARG A 244 -10.69 -2.10 -0.83
N TRP A 245 -10.16 -0.90 -1.07
CA TRP A 245 -9.45 -0.17 -0.02
C TRP A 245 -10.40 0.33 1.08
N THR A 246 -11.58 0.79 0.72
CA THR A 246 -12.58 1.29 1.67
C THR A 246 -13.19 0.15 2.49
N SER A 247 -13.36 -1.06 1.93
CA SER A 247 -13.88 -2.22 2.67
C SER A 247 -13.02 -2.62 3.88
N LYS A 248 -11.74 -2.21 3.92
CA LYS A 248 -10.84 -2.41 5.07
C LYS A 248 -11.29 -1.63 6.32
N SER A 249 -12.05 -0.54 6.14
CA SER A 249 -12.39 0.38 7.24
C SER A 249 -13.20 -0.26 8.37
N PHE A 250 -13.97 -1.31 8.09
CA PHE A 250 -14.68 -2.08 9.12
C PHE A 250 -13.77 -2.91 10.04
N GLY A 251 -12.55 -3.20 9.58
CA GLY A 251 -11.57 -3.96 10.35
C GLY A 251 -10.69 -3.12 11.26
N TYR A 252 -10.82 -1.79 11.22
CA TYR A 252 -9.97 -0.92 12.03
C TYR A 252 -10.37 -1.01 13.49
N GLN A 253 -9.46 -1.56 14.29
CA GLN A 253 -9.63 -1.60 15.76
C GLN A 253 -9.26 -0.26 16.43
N ASP A 254 -8.67 0.67 15.66
CA ASP A 254 -8.32 2.01 16.13
C ASP A 254 -9.41 3.01 15.75
N HIS A 255 -10.25 3.39 16.71
CA HIS A 255 -11.35 4.35 16.51
C HIS A 255 -10.89 5.73 16.02
N ARG A 256 -9.61 6.10 16.25
CA ARG A 256 -9.05 7.37 15.75
C ARG A 256 -9.04 7.40 14.22
N ILE A 257 -8.74 6.27 13.55
CA ILE A 257 -8.80 6.17 12.09
C ILE A 257 -10.23 6.38 11.61
N THR A 258 -11.19 5.72 12.24
CA THR A 258 -12.62 5.83 11.88
C THR A 258 -13.11 7.27 12.01
N LEU A 259 -12.75 7.96 13.11
CA LEU A 259 -13.13 9.36 13.33
C LEU A 259 -12.52 10.29 12.27
N ILE A 260 -11.26 10.10 11.90
CA ILE A 260 -10.60 10.91 10.87
C ILE A 260 -11.25 10.66 9.50
N LEU A 261 -11.52 9.41 9.14
CA LEU A 261 -12.19 9.07 7.88
C LEU A 261 -13.60 9.66 7.83
N ALA A 262 -14.35 9.58 8.94
CA ALA A 262 -15.68 10.18 9.05
C ALA A 262 -15.62 11.71 8.92
N PHE A 263 -14.65 12.36 9.55
CA PHE A 263 -14.44 13.80 9.43
C PHE A 263 -14.12 14.21 7.98
N VAL A 264 -13.17 13.53 7.34
CA VAL A 264 -12.81 13.78 5.93
C VAL A 264 -14.03 13.59 5.03
N TYR A 265 -14.79 12.52 5.23
CA TYR A 265 -16.01 12.24 4.48
C TYR A 265 -17.04 13.37 4.66
N LEU A 266 -17.32 13.78 5.91
CA LEU A 266 -18.27 14.83 6.23
C LEU A 266 -17.89 16.18 5.61
N VAL A 267 -16.60 16.55 5.64
CA VAL A 267 -16.10 17.79 5.00
C VAL A 267 -16.40 17.78 3.50
N ASN A 268 -16.16 16.67 2.80
CA ASN A 268 -16.45 16.55 1.37
C ASN A 268 -17.96 16.58 1.07
N VAL A 269 -18.77 15.94 1.92
CA VAL A 269 -20.26 16.00 1.79
C VAL A 269 -20.77 17.42 2.00
N LEU A 270 -20.31 18.11 3.03
CA LEU A 270 -20.70 19.50 3.30
C LEU A 270 -20.33 20.44 2.15
N LEU A 271 -19.16 20.23 1.54
CA LEU A 271 -18.73 20.97 0.36
C LEU A 271 -19.71 20.77 -0.80
N ALA A 272 -20.07 19.53 -1.12
CA ALA A 272 -21.03 19.21 -2.19
C ALA A 272 -22.44 19.77 -1.87
N VAL A 273 -22.90 19.63 -0.63
CA VAL A 273 -24.20 20.14 -0.18
C VAL A 273 -24.24 21.67 -0.29
N SER A 274 -23.17 22.36 0.08
CA SER A 274 -23.12 23.85 -0.07
C SER A 274 -23.25 24.28 -1.52
N LEU A 275 -22.57 23.60 -2.45
CA LEU A 275 -22.70 23.89 -3.88
C LEU A 275 -24.12 23.65 -4.39
N LEU A 276 -24.68 22.47 -4.10
CA LEU A 276 -26.01 22.09 -4.55
C LEU A 276 -27.09 23.02 -3.95
N ALA A 277 -27.01 23.33 -2.65
CA ALA A 277 -27.95 24.28 -2.01
C ALA A 277 -27.84 25.67 -2.62
N GLY A 278 -26.66 26.15 -2.96
CA GLY A 278 -26.46 27.42 -3.65
C GLY A 278 -27.13 27.46 -5.01
N ILE A 279 -27.03 26.39 -5.78
CA ILE A 279 -27.64 26.26 -7.11
C ILE A 279 -29.18 26.14 -7.01
N PHE A 280 -29.70 25.20 -6.21
CA PHE A 280 -31.11 24.86 -6.17
C PHE A 280 -31.96 25.89 -5.39
N LEU A 281 -31.41 26.49 -4.33
CA LEU A 281 -32.11 27.50 -3.53
C LEU A 281 -31.89 28.94 -4.03
N GLY A 282 -31.00 29.14 -5.01
CA GLY A 282 -30.65 30.44 -5.53
C GLY A 282 -29.99 31.39 -4.49
N LYS A 283 -29.46 30.85 -3.39
CA LYS A 283 -28.87 31.65 -2.30
C LYS A 283 -27.36 31.77 -2.45
N SER A 284 -26.89 32.96 -2.79
CA SER A 284 -25.46 33.27 -2.94
C SER A 284 -24.60 32.93 -1.69
N SER A 285 -25.17 33.00 -0.48
CA SER A 285 -24.47 32.65 0.75
C SER A 285 -23.93 31.23 0.75
N PHE A 286 -24.67 30.25 0.21
CA PHE A 286 -24.17 28.88 0.10
C PHE A 286 -23.06 28.74 -0.95
N VAL A 287 -23.13 29.49 -2.05
CA VAL A 287 -22.03 29.54 -3.05
C VAL A 287 -20.76 30.13 -2.43
N TYR A 288 -20.86 31.19 -1.65
CA TYR A 288 -19.73 31.74 -0.93
C TYR A 288 -19.16 30.76 0.09
N CYS A 289 -19.98 30.03 0.84
CA CYS A 289 -19.53 28.96 1.74
C CYS A 289 -18.77 27.89 0.98
N PHE A 290 -19.29 27.40 -0.16
CA PHE A 290 -18.59 26.44 -1.02
C PHE A 290 -17.23 26.96 -1.47
N ILE A 291 -17.17 28.17 -2.01
CA ILE A 291 -15.92 28.76 -2.51
C ILE A 291 -14.89 28.87 -1.40
N LEU A 292 -15.28 29.40 -0.24
CA LEU A 292 -14.38 29.55 0.91
C LEU A 292 -13.85 28.19 1.40
N GLN A 293 -14.74 27.23 1.59
CA GLN A 293 -14.39 25.87 2.03
C GLN A 293 -13.46 25.18 1.01
N PHE A 294 -13.77 25.26 -0.29
CA PHE A 294 -12.96 24.68 -1.35
C PHE A 294 -11.56 25.30 -1.42
N ILE A 295 -11.47 26.64 -1.29
CA ILE A 295 -10.17 27.33 -1.28
C ILE A 295 -9.35 26.91 -0.07
N MET A 296 -9.94 26.90 1.14
CA MET A 296 -9.23 26.51 2.37
C MET A 296 -8.71 25.07 2.28
N MET A 297 -9.57 24.14 1.86
CA MET A 297 -9.20 22.75 1.65
C MET A 297 -8.05 22.62 0.63
N SER A 298 -8.20 23.30 -0.53
CA SER A 298 -7.20 23.27 -1.59
C SER A 298 -5.84 23.84 -1.16
N ILE A 299 -5.82 24.90 -0.35
CA ILE A 299 -4.56 25.45 0.20
C ILE A 299 -3.86 24.45 1.08
N VAL A 300 -4.57 23.81 2.02
CA VAL A 300 -3.99 22.81 2.93
C VAL A 300 -3.45 21.63 2.15
N ASP A 301 -4.25 21.08 1.23
CA ASP A 301 -3.85 19.93 0.41
C ASP A 301 -2.68 20.27 -0.50
N PHE A 302 -2.68 21.45 -1.12
CA PHE A 302 -1.57 21.88 -1.99
C PHE A 302 -0.24 22.03 -1.23
N ILE A 303 -0.27 22.64 -0.04
CA ILE A 303 0.93 22.80 0.79
C ILE A 303 1.49 21.43 1.19
N PHE A 304 0.60 20.51 1.57
CA PHE A 304 0.99 19.14 1.93
C PHE A 304 1.54 18.38 0.73
N LEU A 305 0.79 18.28 -0.37
CA LEU A 305 1.17 17.57 -1.58
C LEU A 305 2.45 18.13 -2.20
N ARG A 306 2.65 19.46 -2.17
CA ARG A 306 3.88 20.09 -2.66
C ARG A 306 5.12 19.59 -1.91
N LYS A 307 5.03 19.40 -0.57
CA LYS A 307 6.14 18.88 0.24
C LYS A 307 6.44 17.43 -0.09
N VAL A 308 5.39 16.60 -0.22
CA VAL A 308 5.53 15.17 -0.56
C VAL A 308 6.05 15.00 -1.98
N ALA A 309 5.49 15.74 -2.95
CA ALA A 309 5.91 15.72 -4.34
C ALA A 309 7.35 16.23 -4.54
N ALA A 310 7.78 17.22 -3.75
CA ALA A 310 9.15 17.69 -3.77
C ALA A 310 10.13 16.63 -3.27
N PHE A 311 9.77 15.88 -2.22
CA PHE A 311 10.61 14.81 -1.69
C PHE A 311 10.83 13.68 -2.70
N PHE A 312 9.78 13.26 -3.41
CA PHE A 312 9.85 12.16 -4.36
C PHE A 312 10.17 12.60 -5.81
N ASP A 313 10.55 13.86 -6.05
CA ASP A 313 10.81 14.43 -7.38
C ASP A 313 9.60 14.33 -8.34
N ARG A 314 8.38 14.44 -7.80
CA ARG A 314 7.11 14.31 -8.51
C ARG A 314 6.34 15.64 -8.65
N LYS A 315 7.03 16.80 -8.60
CA LYS A 315 6.40 18.14 -8.69
C LYS A 315 5.54 18.33 -9.94
N THR A 316 5.84 17.63 -11.04
CA THR A 316 5.05 17.68 -12.28
C THR A 316 3.61 17.20 -12.10
N LEU A 317 3.32 16.37 -11.09
CA LEU A 317 1.95 15.95 -10.75
C LEU A 317 1.09 17.12 -10.25
N LEU A 318 1.69 18.17 -9.68
CA LEU A 318 0.92 19.33 -9.20
C LEU A 318 0.25 20.12 -10.33
N ARG A 319 0.62 19.89 -11.59
CA ARG A 319 -0.05 20.52 -12.75
C ARG A 319 -1.52 20.09 -12.89
N VAL A 320 -1.87 18.92 -12.40
CA VAL A 320 -3.25 18.44 -12.41
C VAL A 320 -3.96 18.61 -11.06
N PHE A 321 -3.38 19.40 -10.14
CA PHE A 321 -3.89 19.54 -8.77
C PHE A 321 -5.36 20.05 -8.75
N ILE A 322 -5.66 21.18 -9.42
CA ILE A 322 -7.00 21.75 -9.38
C ILE A 322 -8.07 20.80 -9.94
N PRO A 323 -7.95 20.24 -11.17
CA PRO A 323 -8.92 19.25 -11.63
C PRO A 323 -8.98 18.01 -10.74
N SER A 324 -7.86 17.62 -10.12
CA SER A 324 -7.82 16.48 -9.19
C SER A 324 -8.64 16.74 -7.93
N GLN A 325 -8.71 17.97 -7.42
CA GLN A 325 -9.52 18.30 -6.24
C GLN A 325 -11.01 18.07 -6.49
N PHE A 326 -11.53 18.46 -7.64
CA PHE A 326 -12.93 18.18 -7.99
C PHE A 326 -13.21 16.68 -8.09
N LEU A 327 -12.33 15.95 -8.79
CA LEU A 327 -12.44 14.48 -8.91
C LEU A 327 -12.35 13.81 -7.55
N HIS A 328 -11.47 14.29 -6.67
CA HIS A 328 -11.28 13.77 -5.32
C HIS A 328 -12.56 13.89 -4.49
N VAL A 329 -13.19 15.08 -4.46
CA VAL A 329 -14.47 15.29 -3.75
C VAL A 329 -15.52 14.31 -4.23
N VAL A 330 -15.70 14.20 -5.56
CA VAL A 330 -16.71 13.31 -6.16
C VAL A 330 -16.44 11.85 -5.77
N TYR A 331 -15.20 11.36 -5.95
CA TYR A 331 -14.93 9.95 -5.68
C TYR A 331 -14.98 9.63 -4.19
N ILE A 332 -14.54 10.52 -3.29
CA ILE A 332 -14.63 10.29 -1.84
C ILE A 332 -16.11 10.12 -1.42
N ILE A 333 -17.01 10.95 -1.92
CA ILE A 333 -18.44 10.85 -1.61
C ILE A 333 -18.99 9.52 -2.15
N VAL A 334 -18.74 9.23 -3.43
CA VAL A 334 -19.29 8.04 -4.09
C VAL A 334 -18.73 6.75 -3.47
N ILE A 335 -17.42 6.66 -3.30
CA ILE A 335 -16.78 5.46 -2.75
C ILE A 335 -17.07 5.32 -1.25
N GLY A 336 -17.16 6.42 -0.50
CA GLY A 336 -17.54 6.40 0.90
C GLY A 336 -18.95 5.84 1.13
N LEU A 337 -19.91 6.18 0.25
CA LEU A 337 -21.26 5.60 0.27
C LEU A 337 -21.27 4.12 -0.16
N LEU A 338 -20.60 3.79 -1.27
CA LEU A 338 -20.68 2.48 -1.89
C LEU A 338 -19.77 1.45 -1.23
N GLY A 339 -18.62 1.84 -0.71
CA GLY A 339 -17.58 0.94 -0.21
C GLY A 339 -18.02 0.04 0.94
N ASN A 340 -19.10 0.43 1.63
CA ASN A 340 -19.67 -0.32 2.75
C ASN A 340 -20.83 -1.23 2.35
N VAL A 341 -21.41 -1.00 1.16
CA VAL A 341 -22.64 -1.66 0.71
C VAL A 341 -22.37 -2.60 -0.46
N VAL A 342 -21.47 -2.21 -1.36
CA VAL A 342 -21.23 -2.90 -2.63
C VAL A 342 -20.09 -3.91 -2.48
N GLN A 343 -20.27 -5.11 -3.06
CA GLN A 343 -19.20 -6.09 -3.23
C GLN A 343 -18.24 -5.62 -4.34
N TYR A 344 -16.95 -5.87 -4.16
CA TYR A 344 -15.95 -5.61 -5.18
C TYR A 344 -15.45 -6.89 -5.84
N LYS A 345 -14.95 -6.74 -7.07
CA LYS A 345 -14.30 -7.83 -7.81
C LYS A 345 -12.78 -7.66 -7.72
N TRP A 346 -12.08 -8.73 -7.39
CA TRP A 346 -10.62 -8.75 -7.40
C TRP A 346 -10.10 -10.07 -7.92
N LYS A 347 -9.33 -10.03 -9.03
CA LYS A 347 -8.73 -11.23 -9.65
C LYS A 347 -9.75 -12.37 -9.82
N GLY A 348 -10.91 -12.04 -10.41
CA GLY A 348 -12.01 -13.00 -10.66
C GLY A 348 -12.85 -13.39 -9.43
N ARG A 349 -12.45 -13.00 -8.21
CA ARG A 349 -13.19 -13.29 -6.97
C ARG A 349 -14.13 -12.14 -6.61
N LYS A 350 -15.37 -12.44 -6.21
CA LYS A 350 -16.29 -11.47 -5.57
C LYS A 350 -16.03 -11.49 -4.07
N LEU A 351 -15.69 -10.36 -3.50
CA LEU A 351 -15.31 -10.21 -2.09
C LEU A 351 -16.11 -9.06 -1.46
N LYS A 352 -16.24 -9.10 -0.12
CA LYS A 352 -16.85 -8.04 0.68
C LYS A 352 -15.98 -7.72 1.88
#